data_505e6a9a4be6632fbc894d04abac4a21
#
_entry.id   505e6a9a4be6632fbc894d04abac4a21
#
_cell.length_a   1.000
_cell.length_b   1.000
_cell.length_c   1.000
_cell.angle_alpha   90.00
_cell.angle_beta   90.00
_cell.angle_gamma   90.00
#
_symmetry.space_group_name_H-M   'P 1'
#
loop_
_entity.id
_entity.type
_entity.pdbx_description
1 polymer ?
#
loop_
_entity_poly.entity_id
_entity_poly.type
_entity_poly.pdbx_seq_one_letter_code
_entity_poly.pdbx_strand_id
1 'polypeptide(L)'
;MGQRIIDFHTHAFPDALASRAMKTLLAEAPGIKAYLDGTVAGLLQSMDKAGIEKSVVCCITTKPEQFEPIFRWCVAIRSERLIPFPSVHPADPACADGLRRIRAEGFAGVKLHPFYQDFFADEDRMSPLYEAAVHQGLLLVMHTGYDIAFPRIRRADPEKLLGIAKTFPELKLVTTHMGAWQQWDEVRRHLLGRKIYMEMSFALEELGPERAREMILGHPDGFMLFGTDSPWTDQAGTLALLENLQIPQKKLAQVLAGNALRLLGLA
;
A
#
# COMPACT_ATOMS: atom_id res chain seq x y z
N MET A 1 22.42 9.98 -14.58
CA MET A 1 21.87 8.95 -13.67
C MET A 1 20.43 8.71 -14.09
N GLY A 2 20.01 7.44 -14.25
CA GLY A 2 18.63 7.12 -14.59
C GLY A 2 17.65 7.60 -13.52
N GLN A 3 16.39 7.76 -13.87
CA GLN A 3 15.32 8.12 -12.95
C GLN A 3 15.12 6.98 -11.95
N ARG A 4 15.19 7.25 -10.65
CA ARG A 4 14.90 6.27 -9.59
C ARG A 4 13.40 6.03 -9.50
N ILE A 5 12.99 4.78 -9.29
CA ILE A 5 11.59 4.39 -9.17
C ILE A 5 11.44 3.47 -7.98
N ILE A 6 10.54 3.81 -7.07
CA ILE A 6 10.17 3.01 -5.89
C ILE A 6 8.69 2.67 -6.01
N ASP A 7 8.39 1.39 -6.15
CA ASP A 7 7.01 0.90 -6.12
C ASP A 7 6.57 0.69 -4.66
N PHE A 8 5.65 1.52 -4.18
CA PHE A 8 5.26 1.53 -2.78
C PHE A 8 4.17 0.52 -2.42
N HIS A 9 3.67 -0.24 -3.41
CA HIS A 9 2.62 -1.23 -3.18
C HIS A 9 2.73 -2.41 -4.13
N THR A 10 3.27 -3.51 -3.66
CA THR A 10 3.31 -4.79 -4.37
C THR A 10 2.95 -5.93 -3.42
N HIS A 11 2.61 -7.08 -4.00
CA HIS A 11 2.37 -8.32 -3.27
C HIS A 11 3.22 -9.46 -3.84
N ALA A 12 3.69 -10.31 -2.95
CA ALA A 12 4.29 -11.60 -3.27
C ALA A 12 3.97 -12.58 -2.13
N PHE A 13 4.14 -13.85 -2.40
CA PHE A 13 3.84 -14.94 -1.47
C PHE A 13 5.04 -15.89 -1.38
N PRO A 14 5.19 -16.64 -0.26
CA PRO A 14 6.15 -17.74 -0.20
C PRO A 14 5.94 -18.71 -1.38
N ASP A 15 7.02 -19.13 -2.04
CA ASP A 15 6.95 -19.95 -3.26
C ASP A 15 6.06 -21.19 -3.11
N ALA A 16 6.13 -21.85 -1.94
CA ALA A 16 5.28 -23.01 -1.64
C ALA A 16 3.78 -22.67 -1.57
N LEU A 17 3.41 -21.41 -1.41
CA LEU A 17 2.03 -20.93 -1.28
C LEU A 17 1.56 -20.14 -2.50
N ALA A 18 2.47 -19.54 -3.29
CA ALA A 18 2.17 -18.59 -4.34
C ALA A 18 1.09 -19.09 -5.31
N SER A 19 1.27 -20.25 -5.91
CA SER A 19 0.29 -20.82 -6.85
C SER A 19 -1.11 -20.99 -6.23
N ARG A 20 -1.20 -21.48 -4.97
CA ARG A 20 -2.47 -21.66 -4.28
C ARG A 20 -3.10 -20.31 -3.92
N ALA A 21 -2.30 -19.37 -3.40
CA ALA A 21 -2.77 -18.04 -3.03
C ALA A 21 -3.33 -17.31 -4.26
N MET A 22 -2.59 -17.28 -5.37
CA MET A 22 -3.02 -16.68 -6.63
C MET A 22 -4.32 -17.28 -7.15
N LYS A 23 -4.44 -18.62 -7.14
CA LYS A 23 -5.67 -19.30 -7.55
C LYS A 23 -6.87 -18.91 -6.68
N THR A 24 -6.70 -18.84 -5.37
CA THR A 24 -7.77 -18.46 -4.43
C THR A 24 -8.21 -17.03 -4.65
N LEU A 25 -7.27 -16.08 -4.69
CA LEU A 25 -7.57 -14.65 -4.85
C LEU A 25 -8.22 -14.34 -6.20
N LEU A 26 -7.79 -14.99 -7.29
CA LEU A 26 -8.44 -14.85 -8.60
C LEU A 26 -9.86 -15.43 -8.62
N ALA A 27 -10.14 -16.47 -7.85
CA ALA A 27 -11.49 -17.02 -7.72
C ALA A 27 -12.42 -16.11 -6.88
N GLU A 28 -11.87 -15.39 -5.90
CA GLU A 28 -12.62 -14.43 -5.07
C GLU A 28 -12.92 -13.12 -5.80
N ALA A 29 -12.09 -12.75 -6.79
CA ALA A 29 -12.21 -11.51 -7.57
C ALA A 29 -12.41 -11.80 -9.06
N PRO A 30 -13.58 -12.29 -9.50
CA PRO A 30 -13.83 -12.60 -10.90
C PRO A 30 -13.70 -11.34 -11.77
N GLY A 31 -12.90 -11.44 -12.84
CA GLY A 31 -12.61 -10.33 -13.75
C GLY A 31 -11.26 -9.64 -13.50
N ILE A 32 -10.57 -9.95 -12.41
CA ILE A 32 -9.19 -9.50 -12.19
C ILE A 32 -8.24 -10.40 -12.97
N LYS A 33 -7.23 -9.76 -13.57
CA LYS A 33 -6.11 -10.43 -14.23
C LYS A 33 -4.89 -10.41 -13.30
N ALA A 34 -4.19 -11.54 -13.21
CA ALA A 34 -2.85 -11.55 -12.65
C ALA A 34 -1.81 -11.37 -13.77
N TYR A 35 -0.85 -10.51 -13.56
CA TYR A 35 0.25 -10.24 -14.48
C TYR A 35 1.52 -11.03 -14.10
N LEU A 36 1.62 -11.46 -12.85
CA LEU A 36 2.71 -12.28 -12.33
C LEU A 36 2.14 -13.50 -11.59
N ASP A 37 3.03 -14.45 -11.31
CA ASP A 37 2.71 -15.71 -10.62
C ASP A 37 2.64 -15.60 -9.09
N GLY A 38 2.86 -14.40 -8.54
CA GLY A 38 2.86 -14.15 -7.10
C GLY A 38 4.14 -14.55 -6.38
N THR A 39 5.19 -14.99 -7.07
CA THR A 39 6.50 -15.31 -6.47
C THR A 39 7.38 -14.07 -6.32
N VAL A 40 8.34 -14.13 -5.39
CA VAL A 40 9.38 -13.09 -5.27
C VAL A 40 10.22 -12.99 -6.54
N ALA A 41 10.52 -14.13 -7.16
CA ALA A 41 11.29 -14.16 -8.42
C ALA A 41 10.54 -13.48 -9.56
N GLY A 42 9.23 -13.73 -9.68
CA GLY A 42 8.37 -13.05 -10.66
C GLY A 42 8.31 -11.54 -10.45
N LEU A 43 8.19 -11.10 -9.18
CA LEU A 43 8.22 -9.67 -8.85
C LEU A 43 9.56 -9.03 -9.25
N LEU A 44 10.70 -9.62 -8.90
CA LEU A 44 12.02 -9.09 -9.24
C LEU A 44 12.23 -8.99 -10.75
N GLN A 45 11.80 -9.99 -11.52
CA GLN A 45 11.85 -9.95 -12.98
C GLN A 45 11.00 -8.81 -13.58
N SER A 46 9.82 -8.59 -13.01
CA SER A 46 8.95 -7.48 -13.42
C SER A 46 9.58 -6.12 -13.09
N MET A 47 10.15 -5.97 -11.89
CA MET A 47 10.90 -4.77 -11.49
C MET A 47 12.06 -4.47 -12.46
N ASP A 48 12.81 -5.50 -12.87
CA ASP A 48 13.92 -5.34 -13.82
C ASP A 48 13.43 -4.84 -15.18
N LYS A 49 12.32 -5.38 -15.69
CA LYS A 49 11.71 -4.94 -16.96
C LYS A 49 11.20 -3.50 -16.88
N ALA A 50 10.63 -3.08 -15.74
CA ALA A 50 10.08 -1.75 -15.53
C ALA A 50 11.13 -0.72 -15.05
N GLY A 51 12.38 -1.13 -14.81
CA GLY A 51 13.41 -0.25 -14.24
C GLY A 51 13.13 0.18 -12.80
N ILE A 52 12.34 -0.59 -12.04
CA ILE A 52 12.00 -0.30 -10.64
C ILE A 52 13.19 -0.69 -9.76
N GLU A 53 13.68 0.29 -8.98
CA GLU A 53 14.82 0.10 -8.10
C GLU A 53 14.46 -0.70 -6.85
N LYS A 54 13.35 -0.36 -6.19
CA LYS A 54 12.88 -1.02 -4.97
C LYS A 54 11.36 -1.17 -4.98
N SER A 55 10.87 -2.20 -4.30
CA SER A 55 9.44 -2.40 -4.08
C SER A 55 9.11 -2.65 -2.62
N VAL A 56 8.07 -2.00 -2.13
CA VAL A 56 7.45 -2.32 -0.85
C VAL A 56 6.55 -3.54 -1.05
N VAL A 57 6.83 -4.63 -0.34
CA VAL A 57 6.02 -5.86 -0.39
C VAL A 57 5.04 -5.85 0.78
N CYS A 58 3.78 -5.58 0.46
CA CYS A 58 2.68 -5.50 1.43
C CYS A 58 2.16 -6.89 1.78
N CYS A 59 2.40 -7.35 3.01
CA CYS A 59 1.92 -8.64 3.51
C CYS A 59 0.63 -8.44 4.31
N ILE A 60 -0.26 -9.44 4.31
CA ILE A 60 -1.54 -9.36 5.01
C ILE A 60 -1.68 -10.57 5.92
N THR A 61 -1.88 -10.33 7.22
CA THR A 61 -2.21 -11.33 8.23
C THR A 61 -3.72 -11.44 8.30
N THR A 62 -4.32 -12.42 7.62
CA THR A 62 -5.79 -12.59 7.57
C THR A 62 -6.36 -13.29 8.81
N LYS A 63 -5.50 -13.85 9.68
CA LYS A 63 -5.83 -14.47 10.97
C LYS A 63 -4.71 -14.18 11.96
N PRO A 64 -4.99 -14.04 13.29
CA PRO A 64 -3.97 -13.77 14.30
C PRO A 64 -2.77 -14.73 14.25
N GLU A 65 -3.01 -16.02 14.03
CA GLU A 65 -1.98 -17.08 14.05
C GLU A 65 -0.97 -16.93 12.89
N GLN A 66 -1.26 -16.12 11.89
CA GLN A 66 -0.37 -15.92 10.74
C GLN A 66 0.72 -14.89 11.01
N PHE A 67 0.70 -14.19 12.14
CA PHE A 67 1.72 -13.18 12.44
C PHE A 67 3.13 -13.76 12.35
N GLU A 68 3.41 -14.81 13.08
CA GLU A 68 4.77 -15.37 13.15
C GLU A 68 5.30 -15.90 11.82
N PRO A 69 4.57 -16.72 11.04
CA PRO A 69 5.06 -17.16 9.73
C PRO A 69 5.25 -16.00 8.73
N ILE A 70 4.36 -15.01 8.72
CA ILE A 70 4.50 -13.83 7.84
C ILE A 70 5.69 -12.98 8.26
N PHE A 71 5.86 -12.73 9.55
CA PHE A 71 7.00 -11.96 10.07
C PHE A 71 8.34 -12.60 9.67
N ARG A 72 8.49 -13.91 9.88
CA ARG A 72 9.70 -14.66 9.48
C ARG A 72 9.93 -14.61 7.97
N TRP A 73 8.88 -14.73 7.19
CA TRP A 73 9.00 -14.62 5.74
C TRP A 73 9.43 -13.22 5.30
N CYS A 74 8.89 -12.17 5.91
CA CYS A 74 9.32 -10.80 5.66
C CYS A 74 10.82 -10.60 5.97
N VAL A 75 11.32 -11.17 7.07
CA VAL A 75 12.76 -11.16 7.39
C VAL A 75 13.56 -11.84 6.27
N ALA A 76 13.08 -13.00 5.80
CA ALA A 76 13.81 -13.81 4.81
C ALA A 76 13.88 -13.15 3.42
N ILE A 77 12.86 -12.40 2.99
CA ILE A 77 12.85 -11.76 1.66
C ILE A 77 13.43 -10.35 1.64
N ARG A 78 13.66 -9.76 2.81
CA ARG A 78 14.22 -8.40 2.92
C ARG A 78 15.59 -8.32 2.22
N SER A 79 15.73 -7.33 1.35
CA SER A 79 16.96 -7.12 0.56
C SER A 79 17.13 -5.64 0.20
N GLU A 80 18.17 -5.31 -0.55
CA GLU A 80 18.33 -3.97 -1.10
C GLU A 80 17.19 -3.57 -2.06
N ARG A 81 16.54 -4.57 -2.70
CA ARG A 81 15.47 -4.39 -3.68
C ARG A 81 14.07 -4.47 -3.08
N LEU A 82 13.88 -5.29 -2.05
CA LEU A 82 12.59 -5.57 -1.45
C LEU A 82 12.51 -5.04 -0.02
N ILE A 83 11.47 -4.25 0.24
CA ILE A 83 11.17 -3.63 1.53
C ILE A 83 9.86 -4.23 2.04
N PRO A 84 9.89 -5.37 2.76
CA PRO A 84 8.67 -5.99 3.24
C PRO A 84 7.99 -5.14 4.32
N PHE A 85 6.68 -5.03 4.24
CA PHE A 85 5.81 -4.50 5.27
C PHE A 85 5.00 -5.65 5.85
N PRO A 86 5.40 -6.19 7.02
CA PRO A 86 4.63 -7.20 7.72
C PRO A 86 3.22 -6.70 8.07
N SER A 87 2.42 -7.57 8.63
CA SER A 87 1.07 -7.25 9.10
C SER A 87 0.86 -7.77 10.52
N VAL A 88 0.02 -7.08 11.29
CA VAL A 88 -0.57 -7.58 12.53
C VAL A 88 -2.07 -7.74 12.32
N HIS A 89 -2.72 -8.62 13.06
CA HIS A 89 -4.18 -8.75 13.00
C HIS A 89 -4.85 -7.93 14.10
N PRO A 90 -5.82 -7.02 13.79
CA PRO A 90 -6.45 -6.18 14.81
C PRO A 90 -7.20 -6.93 15.92
N ALA A 91 -7.63 -8.17 15.65
CA ALA A 91 -8.26 -9.02 16.66
C ALA A 91 -7.25 -9.80 17.53
N ASP A 92 -5.94 -9.68 17.28
CA ASP A 92 -4.92 -10.28 18.14
C ASP A 92 -4.70 -9.38 19.37
N PRO A 93 -4.93 -9.87 20.59
CA PRO A 93 -4.63 -9.11 21.81
C PRO A 93 -3.16 -8.68 21.92
N ALA A 94 -2.26 -9.38 21.24
CA ALA A 94 -0.83 -9.10 21.19
C ALA A 94 -0.43 -8.20 20.00
N CYS A 95 -1.38 -7.57 19.29
CA CYS A 95 -1.06 -6.78 18.09
C CYS A 95 -0.07 -5.65 18.37
N ALA A 96 -0.15 -4.97 19.52
CA ALA A 96 0.81 -3.92 19.93
C ALA A 96 2.22 -4.49 20.15
N ASP A 97 2.34 -5.70 20.69
CA ASP A 97 3.61 -6.42 20.82
C ASP A 97 4.17 -6.81 19.47
N GLY A 98 3.29 -7.22 18.55
CA GLY A 98 3.65 -7.47 17.17
C GLY A 98 4.26 -6.25 16.49
N LEU A 99 3.66 -5.06 16.65
CA LEU A 99 4.20 -3.80 16.12
C LEU A 99 5.56 -3.46 16.72
N ARG A 100 5.74 -3.67 18.02
CA ARG A 100 7.01 -3.46 18.71
C ARG A 100 8.11 -4.39 18.15
N ARG A 101 7.79 -5.68 17.93
CA ARG A 101 8.70 -6.64 17.32
C ARG A 101 9.06 -6.27 15.87
N ILE A 102 8.08 -5.84 15.09
CA ILE A 102 8.27 -5.36 13.70
C ILE A 102 9.26 -4.19 13.71
N ARG A 103 9.09 -3.22 14.61
CA ARG A 103 10.01 -2.09 14.72
C ARG A 103 11.41 -2.51 15.16
N ALA A 104 11.51 -3.38 16.17
CA ALA A 104 12.78 -3.89 16.69
C ALA A 104 13.59 -4.66 15.64
N GLU A 105 12.91 -5.35 14.72
CA GLU A 105 13.55 -6.02 13.58
C GLU A 105 14.01 -5.04 12.47
N GLY A 106 13.64 -3.74 12.58
CA GLY A 106 14.05 -2.71 11.63
C GLY A 106 13.11 -2.53 10.43
N PHE A 107 11.90 -3.07 10.45
CA PHE A 107 10.91 -2.76 9.42
C PHE A 107 10.42 -1.32 9.54
N ALA A 108 10.19 -0.68 8.39
CA ALA A 108 9.75 0.71 8.32
C ALA A 108 8.24 0.88 8.48
N GLY A 109 7.45 -0.15 8.22
CA GLY A 109 6.00 -0.05 8.26
C GLY A 109 5.29 -1.39 8.26
N VAL A 110 3.96 -1.30 8.29
CA VAL A 110 3.03 -2.45 8.29
C VAL A 110 1.92 -2.23 7.28
N LYS A 111 1.32 -3.33 6.82
CA LYS A 111 0.12 -3.33 5.99
C LYS A 111 -1.09 -3.80 6.77
N LEU A 112 -2.22 -3.09 6.61
CA LEU A 112 -3.53 -3.53 7.06
C LEU A 112 -4.52 -3.60 5.90
N HIS A 113 -5.50 -4.50 6.02
CA HIS A 113 -6.53 -4.69 5.01
C HIS A 113 -7.91 -4.89 5.65
N PRO A 114 -8.75 -3.86 5.72
CA PRO A 114 -10.02 -3.87 6.46
C PRO A 114 -10.98 -5.00 6.08
N PHE A 115 -10.97 -5.45 4.83
CA PHE A 115 -11.84 -6.53 4.38
C PHE A 115 -11.32 -7.91 4.79
N TYR A 116 -10.05 -8.23 4.50
CA TYR A 116 -9.46 -9.52 4.85
C TYR A 116 -9.22 -9.72 6.35
N GLN A 117 -9.17 -8.62 7.12
CA GLN A 117 -8.95 -8.63 8.57
C GLN A 117 -10.20 -8.29 9.39
N ASP A 118 -11.34 -8.10 8.72
CA ASP A 118 -12.67 -7.86 9.29
C ASP A 118 -12.71 -6.75 10.35
N PHE A 119 -12.37 -5.51 9.93
CA PHE A 119 -12.48 -4.33 10.78
C PHE A 119 -12.98 -3.11 10.01
N PHE A 120 -13.55 -2.14 10.72
CA PHE A 120 -13.77 -0.78 10.24
C PHE A 120 -12.63 0.12 10.72
N ALA A 121 -12.15 0.99 9.84
CA ALA A 121 -10.96 1.79 10.14
C ALA A 121 -11.15 2.74 11.34
N ASP A 122 -12.37 3.17 11.61
CA ASP A 122 -12.75 4.10 12.67
C ASP A 122 -13.35 3.43 13.91
N GLU A 123 -13.33 2.10 14.02
CA GLU A 123 -13.85 1.44 15.23
C GLU A 123 -12.89 1.56 16.43
N ASP A 124 -13.46 1.66 17.62
CA ASP A 124 -12.71 1.96 18.85
C ASP A 124 -11.53 1.02 19.11
N ARG A 125 -11.66 -0.26 18.79
CA ARG A 125 -10.57 -1.25 18.97
C ARG A 125 -9.34 -0.99 18.10
N MET A 126 -9.44 -0.11 17.09
CA MET A 126 -8.30 0.27 16.25
C MET A 126 -7.41 1.33 16.91
N SER A 127 -7.95 2.12 17.83
CA SER A 127 -7.20 3.21 18.47
C SER A 127 -5.90 2.74 19.15
N PRO A 128 -5.88 1.66 19.94
CA PRO A 128 -4.62 1.17 20.54
C PRO A 128 -3.58 0.74 19.49
N LEU A 129 -4.03 0.21 18.33
CA LEU A 129 -3.12 -0.16 17.24
C LEU A 129 -2.51 1.09 16.59
N TYR A 130 -3.30 2.13 16.36
CA TYR A 130 -2.82 3.40 15.81
C TYR A 130 -1.84 4.10 16.78
N GLU A 131 -2.16 4.15 18.07
CA GLU A 131 -1.27 4.66 19.11
C GLU A 131 0.05 3.89 19.14
N ALA A 132 0.00 2.56 19.09
CA ALA A 132 1.20 1.73 19.05
C ALA A 132 2.03 1.98 17.78
N ALA A 133 1.38 2.12 16.60
CA ALA A 133 2.07 2.44 15.36
C ALA A 133 2.77 3.81 15.42
N VAL A 134 2.09 4.83 15.98
CA VAL A 134 2.68 6.17 16.24
C VAL A 134 3.87 6.05 17.17
N HIS A 135 3.71 5.38 18.31
CA HIS A 135 4.78 5.22 19.31
C HIS A 135 6.02 4.52 18.75
N GLN A 136 5.82 3.54 17.87
CA GLN A 136 6.90 2.85 17.18
C GLN A 136 7.45 3.62 15.96
N GLY A 137 6.82 4.71 15.54
CA GLY A 137 7.18 5.47 14.33
C GLY A 137 7.00 4.69 13.04
N LEU A 138 6.14 3.66 13.03
CA LEU A 138 5.87 2.81 11.88
C LEU A 138 4.96 3.51 10.87
N LEU A 139 5.22 3.28 9.59
CA LEU A 139 4.29 3.59 8.52
C LEU A 139 3.13 2.60 8.55
N LEU A 140 1.92 3.09 8.32
CA LEU A 140 0.73 2.26 8.23
C LEU A 140 0.15 2.36 6.81
N VAL A 141 0.40 1.37 5.97
CA VAL A 141 -0.26 1.24 4.68
C VAL A 141 -1.59 0.52 4.89
N MET A 142 -2.69 1.18 4.56
CA MET A 142 -4.03 0.61 4.70
C MET A 142 -4.71 0.50 3.34
N HIS A 143 -5.29 -0.67 3.03
CA HIS A 143 -6.22 -0.77 1.91
C HIS A 143 -7.42 0.14 2.17
N THR A 144 -7.79 0.99 1.20
CA THR A 144 -8.80 2.04 1.38
C THR A 144 -9.77 2.10 0.22
N GLY A 145 -11.02 2.45 0.53
CA GLY A 145 -12.13 2.40 -0.40
C GLY A 145 -12.85 1.05 -0.39
N TYR A 146 -13.47 0.71 -1.52
CA TYR A 146 -14.06 -0.62 -1.71
C TYR A 146 -12.97 -1.65 -2.05
N ASP A 147 -13.36 -2.91 -2.09
CA ASP A 147 -12.53 -4.00 -2.55
C ASP A 147 -13.32 -4.88 -3.53
N ILE A 148 -12.66 -5.34 -4.60
CA ILE A 148 -13.33 -6.03 -5.70
C ILE A 148 -13.81 -7.45 -5.33
N ALA A 149 -13.15 -8.10 -4.35
CA ALA A 149 -13.50 -9.42 -3.89
C ALA A 149 -14.66 -9.43 -2.87
N PHE A 150 -15.11 -8.25 -2.43
CA PHE A 150 -16.08 -8.12 -1.33
C PHE A 150 -17.30 -7.27 -1.71
N PRO A 151 -18.42 -7.42 -0.98
CA PRO A 151 -19.53 -6.48 -1.07
C PRO A 151 -19.09 -5.05 -0.79
N ARG A 152 -19.78 -4.06 -1.38
CA ARG A 152 -19.50 -2.62 -1.20
C ARG A 152 -19.82 -2.16 0.22
N ILE A 153 -18.96 -2.47 1.17
CA ILE A 153 -19.04 -2.05 2.57
C ILE A 153 -18.03 -0.93 2.79
N ARG A 154 -18.45 0.12 3.48
CA ARG A 154 -17.60 1.30 3.76
C ARG A 154 -16.72 1.05 4.99
N ARG A 155 -15.67 0.23 4.83
CA ARG A 155 -14.76 -0.14 5.93
C ARG A 155 -13.68 0.90 6.19
N ALA A 156 -13.13 1.51 5.13
CA ALA A 156 -12.09 2.53 5.18
C ALA A 156 -12.33 3.58 4.09
N ASP A 157 -13.45 4.28 4.21
CA ASP A 157 -13.85 5.35 3.31
C ASP A 157 -13.16 6.68 3.67
N PRO A 158 -13.14 7.68 2.76
CA PRO A 158 -12.40 8.92 2.94
C PRO A 158 -12.77 9.72 4.18
N GLU A 159 -14.02 9.66 4.64
CA GLU A 159 -14.45 10.38 5.84
C GLU A 159 -13.82 9.77 7.11
N LYS A 160 -13.83 8.42 7.21
CA LYS A 160 -13.17 7.70 8.30
C LYS A 160 -11.68 7.96 8.33
N LEU A 161 -11.02 7.93 7.17
CA LEU A 161 -9.59 8.21 7.05
C LEU A 161 -9.24 9.63 7.48
N LEU A 162 -10.07 10.62 7.15
CA LEU A 162 -9.92 11.98 7.65
C LEU A 162 -10.09 12.06 9.16
N GLY A 163 -11.04 11.32 9.73
CA GLY A 163 -11.23 11.21 11.18
C GLY A 163 -9.97 10.67 11.87
N ILE A 164 -9.43 9.57 11.37
CA ILE A 164 -8.20 8.96 11.87
C ILE A 164 -7.03 9.96 11.80
N ALA A 165 -6.82 10.60 10.65
CA ALA A 165 -5.73 11.57 10.48
C ALA A 165 -5.84 12.79 11.41
N LYS A 166 -7.07 13.17 11.82
CA LYS A 166 -7.29 14.23 12.81
C LYS A 166 -7.04 13.77 14.23
N THR A 167 -7.45 12.54 14.57
CA THR A 167 -7.31 11.96 15.91
C THR A 167 -5.85 11.56 16.17
N PHE A 168 -5.15 11.06 15.16
CA PHE A 168 -3.76 10.61 15.24
C PHE A 168 -2.87 11.40 14.25
N PRO A 169 -2.61 12.69 14.47
CA PRO A 169 -1.90 13.55 13.51
C PRO A 169 -0.45 13.12 13.26
N GLU A 170 0.16 12.35 14.15
CA GLU A 170 1.50 11.80 14.00
C GLU A 170 1.53 10.44 13.29
N LEU A 171 0.36 9.82 13.04
CA LEU A 171 0.27 8.57 12.32
C LEU A 171 0.66 8.78 10.85
N LYS A 172 1.70 8.10 10.43
CA LYS A 172 2.14 8.10 9.03
C LYS A 172 1.24 7.15 8.21
N LEU A 173 -0.03 7.55 8.04
CA LEU A 173 -1.01 6.79 7.28
C LEU A 173 -0.78 6.94 5.78
N VAL A 174 -0.63 5.81 5.09
CA VAL A 174 -0.59 5.72 3.62
C VAL A 174 -1.89 5.06 3.17
N THR A 175 -2.73 5.83 2.49
CA THR A 175 -3.97 5.36 1.88
C THR A 175 -3.69 4.83 0.49
N THR A 176 -4.29 3.72 0.12
CA THR A 176 -4.06 3.08 -1.18
C THR A 176 -5.01 3.58 -2.26
N HIS A 177 -4.73 3.26 -3.51
CA HIS A 177 -5.64 3.42 -4.65
C HIS A 177 -6.12 4.86 -4.86
N MET A 178 -5.18 5.80 -4.86
CA MET A 178 -5.47 7.25 -4.94
C MET A 178 -6.40 7.73 -3.82
N GLY A 179 -6.16 7.23 -2.59
CA GLY A 179 -6.87 7.63 -1.38
C GLY A 179 -8.04 6.74 -0.97
N ALA A 180 -8.80 6.19 -1.91
CA ALA A 180 -9.85 5.18 -1.67
C ALA A 180 -10.43 4.67 -3.00
N TRP A 181 -10.28 3.36 -3.27
CA TRP A 181 -10.73 2.76 -4.53
C TRP A 181 -12.23 2.96 -4.76
N GLN A 182 -12.59 3.46 -5.96
CA GLN A 182 -13.95 3.74 -6.39
C GLN A 182 -14.74 4.72 -5.48
N GLN A 183 -14.06 5.52 -4.65
CA GLN A 183 -14.64 6.59 -3.84
C GLN A 183 -13.96 7.94 -4.09
N TRP A 184 -13.40 8.16 -5.29
CA TRP A 184 -12.54 9.31 -5.60
C TRP A 184 -13.24 10.67 -5.53
N ASP A 185 -14.56 10.75 -5.70
CA ASP A 185 -15.31 12.00 -5.47
C ASP A 185 -15.32 12.38 -3.97
N GLU A 186 -15.35 11.38 -3.09
CA GLU A 186 -15.19 11.60 -1.65
C GLU A 186 -13.74 11.90 -1.27
N VAL A 187 -12.76 11.24 -1.92
CA VAL A 187 -11.34 11.57 -1.76
C VAL A 187 -11.10 13.04 -2.10
N ARG A 188 -11.67 13.55 -3.18
CA ARG A 188 -11.54 14.97 -3.56
C ARG A 188 -12.12 15.91 -2.50
N ARG A 189 -13.20 15.55 -1.84
CA ARG A 189 -13.85 16.35 -0.79
C ARG A 189 -13.12 16.26 0.56
N HIS A 190 -12.61 15.09 0.93
CA HIS A 190 -12.14 14.83 2.29
C HIS A 190 -10.63 14.75 2.42
N LEU A 191 -9.92 14.22 1.43
CA LEU A 191 -8.49 13.91 1.55
C LEU A 191 -7.59 14.75 0.63
N LEU A 192 -8.06 15.10 -0.57
CA LEU A 192 -7.25 15.85 -1.52
C LEU A 192 -6.83 17.21 -0.95
N GLY A 193 -5.58 17.59 -1.17
CA GLY A 193 -5.02 18.84 -0.64
C GLY A 193 -4.55 18.74 0.82
N ARG A 194 -4.70 17.59 1.49
CA ARG A 194 -4.25 17.39 2.88
C ARG A 194 -2.94 16.64 2.96
N LYS A 195 -2.24 16.76 4.09
CA LYS A 195 -0.97 16.06 4.35
C LYS A 195 -1.22 14.59 4.78
N ILE A 196 -1.90 13.84 3.92
CA ILE A 196 -2.17 12.40 4.07
C ILE A 196 -1.46 11.71 2.90
N TYR A 197 -0.67 10.69 3.16
CA TYR A 197 0.00 9.97 2.07
C TYR A 197 -1.02 9.16 1.26
N MET A 198 -0.91 9.27 -0.06
CA MET A 198 -1.68 8.47 -1.01
C MET A 198 -0.72 7.76 -1.96
N GLU A 199 -0.94 6.51 -2.23
CA GLU A 199 -0.30 5.79 -3.32
C GLU A 199 -1.33 5.45 -4.42
N MET A 200 -0.88 5.28 -5.65
CA MET A 200 -1.74 5.28 -6.83
C MET A 200 -2.06 3.91 -7.42
N SER A 201 -1.70 2.84 -6.70
CA SER A 201 -1.89 1.47 -7.18
C SER A 201 -3.33 1.20 -7.63
N PHE A 202 -3.48 0.40 -8.68
CA PHE A 202 -4.77 -0.08 -9.18
C PHE A 202 -5.82 1.02 -9.47
N ALA A 203 -5.41 2.29 -9.64
CA ALA A 203 -6.35 3.40 -9.76
C ALA A 203 -6.25 4.17 -11.08
N LEU A 204 -5.06 4.26 -11.70
CA LEU A 204 -4.83 5.17 -12.81
C LEU A 204 -5.67 4.85 -14.05
N GLU A 205 -5.80 3.56 -14.37
CA GLU A 205 -6.58 3.12 -15.53
C GLU A 205 -8.07 3.46 -15.37
N GLU A 206 -8.63 3.19 -14.19
CA GLU A 206 -10.05 3.38 -13.91
C GLU A 206 -10.43 4.86 -13.73
N LEU A 207 -9.52 5.68 -13.15
CA LEU A 207 -9.70 7.13 -13.05
C LEU A 207 -9.69 7.83 -14.41
N GLY A 208 -8.91 7.30 -15.34
CA GLY A 208 -8.60 7.99 -16.58
C GLY A 208 -7.60 9.14 -16.40
N PRO A 209 -6.98 9.59 -17.51
CA PRO A 209 -5.83 10.49 -17.44
C PRO A 209 -6.15 11.86 -16.86
N GLU A 210 -7.27 12.47 -17.21
CA GLU A 210 -7.62 13.82 -16.75
C GLU A 210 -7.81 13.86 -15.23
N ARG A 211 -8.60 12.93 -14.67
CA ARG A 211 -8.88 12.87 -13.22
C ARG A 211 -7.62 12.48 -12.43
N ALA A 212 -6.86 11.51 -12.91
CA ALA A 212 -5.61 11.08 -12.29
C ALA A 212 -4.63 12.27 -12.22
N ARG A 213 -4.46 12.98 -13.34
CA ARG A 213 -3.61 14.18 -13.40
C ARG A 213 -4.08 15.28 -12.44
N GLU A 214 -5.38 15.59 -12.45
CA GLU A 214 -5.96 16.60 -11.55
C GLU A 214 -5.68 16.26 -10.07
N MET A 215 -5.93 15.02 -9.67
CA MET A 215 -5.72 14.58 -8.30
C MET A 215 -4.22 14.61 -7.90
N ILE A 216 -3.32 14.17 -8.77
CA ILE A 216 -1.88 14.23 -8.51
C ILE A 216 -1.42 15.68 -8.36
N LEU A 217 -1.87 16.59 -9.23
CA LEU A 217 -1.49 18.00 -9.17
C LEU A 217 -2.11 18.74 -7.99
N GLY A 218 -3.34 18.38 -7.62
CA GLY A 218 -4.07 18.98 -6.49
C GLY A 218 -3.62 18.47 -5.11
N HIS A 219 -2.82 17.39 -5.07
CA HIS A 219 -2.32 16.86 -3.80
C HIS A 219 -0.97 17.47 -3.42
N PRO A 220 -0.69 17.72 -2.10
CA PRO A 220 0.53 18.38 -1.68
C PRO A 220 1.79 17.64 -2.12
N ASP A 221 2.82 18.39 -2.49
CA ASP A 221 4.13 17.84 -2.77
C ASP A 221 4.66 17.08 -1.55
N GLY A 222 5.17 15.88 -1.77
CA GLY A 222 5.67 15.03 -0.70
C GLY A 222 4.72 13.97 -0.18
N PHE A 223 3.44 13.99 -0.58
CA PHE A 223 2.43 13.07 -0.04
C PHE A 223 1.82 12.13 -1.08
N MET A 224 2.26 12.16 -2.34
CA MET A 224 1.87 11.20 -3.37
C MET A 224 3.01 10.21 -3.62
N LEU A 225 2.70 8.92 -3.69
CA LEU A 225 3.64 7.82 -3.88
C LEU A 225 3.26 7.02 -5.14
N PHE A 226 4.24 6.56 -5.87
CA PHE A 226 4.04 5.57 -6.93
C PHE A 226 3.82 4.19 -6.30
N GLY A 227 2.82 3.49 -6.76
CA GLY A 227 2.50 2.12 -6.36
C GLY A 227 1.73 1.42 -7.48
N THR A 228 1.88 0.12 -7.62
CA THR A 228 1.26 -0.62 -8.72
C THR A 228 0.18 -1.61 -8.28
N ASP A 229 0.29 -2.19 -7.11
CA ASP A 229 -0.52 -3.36 -6.68
C ASP A 229 -0.18 -4.63 -7.48
N SER A 230 1.05 -4.73 -8.02
CA SER A 230 1.52 -5.99 -8.63
C SER A 230 1.36 -7.14 -7.62
N PRO A 231 0.84 -8.31 -8.01
CA PRO A 231 0.68 -8.87 -9.36
C PRO A 231 -0.65 -8.53 -10.07
N TRP A 232 -1.53 -7.70 -9.49
CA TRP A 232 -2.85 -7.41 -10.05
C TRP A 232 -2.81 -6.37 -11.17
N THR A 233 -1.73 -5.59 -11.26
CA THR A 233 -1.45 -4.72 -12.39
C THR A 233 -0.04 -4.97 -12.94
N ASP A 234 0.21 -4.55 -14.19
CA ASP A 234 1.53 -4.57 -14.79
C ASP A 234 2.34 -3.35 -14.37
N GLN A 235 3.52 -3.57 -13.76
CA GLN A 235 4.38 -2.50 -13.26
C GLN A 235 4.82 -1.54 -14.38
N ALA A 236 5.22 -2.07 -15.53
CA ALA A 236 5.62 -1.24 -16.67
C ALA A 236 4.43 -0.48 -17.27
N GLY A 237 3.26 -1.11 -17.34
CA GLY A 237 2.03 -0.48 -17.81
C GLY A 237 1.59 0.66 -16.89
N THR A 238 1.61 0.46 -15.57
CA THR A 238 1.26 1.51 -14.59
C THR A 238 2.24 2.69 -14.66
N LEU A 239 3.53 2.41 -14.84
CA LEU A 239 4.54 3.46 -15.03
C LEU A 239 4.25 4.27 -16.29
N ALA A 240 3.98 3.60 -17.41
CA ALA A 240 3.65 4.27 -18.67
C ALA A 240 2.37 5.12 -18.56
N LEU A 241 1.35 4.65 -17.85
CA LEU A 241 0.14 5.46 -17.56
C LEU A 241 0.51 6.74 -16.81
N LEU A 242 1.32 6.66 -15.77
CA LEU A 242 1.76 7.83 -15.00
C LEU A 242 2.57 8.82 -15.84
N GLU A 243 3.51 8.33 -16.63
CA GLU A 243 4.37 9.18 -17.49
C GLU A 243 3.54 9.92 -18.55
N ASN A 244 2.50 9.26 -19.11
CA ASN A 244 1.59 9.85 -20.10
C ASN A 244 0.69 10.96 -19.53
N LEU A 245 0.59 11.11 -18.20
CA LEU A 245 -0.18 12.19 -17.58
C LEU A 245 0.46 13.59 -17.76
N GLN A 246 1.68 13.67 -18.26
CA GLN A 246 2.39 14.93 -18.52
C GLN A 246 2.42 15.86 -17.29
N ILE A 247 2.66 15.29 -16.11
CA ILE A 247 2.86 16.09 -14.89
C ILE A 247 4.26 16.70 -14.89
N PRO A 248 4.46 17.87 -14.19
CA PRO A 248 5.76 18.52 -14.16
C PRO A 248 6.86 17.59 -13.67
N GLN A 249 8.01 17.57 -14.34
CA GLN A 249 9.13 16.67 -14.08
C GLN A 249 9.57 16.64 -12.62
N LYS A 250 9.60 17.80 -11.95
CA LYS A 250 9.91 17.87 -10.52
C LYS A 250 8.93 17.07 -9.67
N LYS A 251 7.63 17.16 -9.95
CA LYS A 251 6.59 16.42 -9.24
C LYS A 251 6.65 14.93 -9.59
N LEU A 252 6.87 14.60 -10.87
CA LEU A 252 7.04 13.20 -11.31
C LEU A 252 8.19 12.52 -10.57
N ALA A 253 9.35 13.14 -10.48
CA ALA A 253 10.51 12.61 -9.75
C ALA A 253 10.21 12.42 -8.25
N GLN A 254 9.44 13.32 -7.62
CA GLN A 254 9.00 13.18 -6.24
C GLN A 254 8.04 11.98 -6.08
N VAL A 255 7.07 11.83 -6.97
CA VAL A 255 6.09 10.73 -6.95
C VAL A 255 6.78 9.38 -7.17
N LEU A 256 7.66 9.29 -8.17
CA LEU A 256 8.31 8.04 -8.55
C LEU A 256 9.28 7.51 -7.48
N ALA A 257 9.99 8.40 -6.78
CA ALA A 257 10.96 7.96 -5.76
C ALA A 257 11.15 8.93 -4.60
N GLY A 258 11.24 10.24 -4.83
CA GLY A 258 11.69 11.19 -3.81
C GLY A 258 10.86 11.14 -2.53
N ASN A 259 9.53 11.02 -2.66
CA ASN A 259 8.62 10.95 -1.52
C ASN A 259 8.78 9.63 -0.77
N ALA A 260 8.85 8.50 -1.49
CA ALA A 260 9.04 7.18 -0.90
C ALA A 260 10.38 7.08 -0.15
N LEU A 261 11.46 7.54 -0.77
CA LEU A 261 12.80 7.53 -0.15
C LEU A 261 12.84 8.33 1.16
N ARG A 262 12.24 9.53 1.15
CA ARG A 262 12.14 10.35 2.37
C ARG A 262 11.29 9.68 3.44
N LEU A 263 10.14 9.13 3.05
CA LEU A 263 9.21 8.48 3.98
C LEU A 263 9.82 7.21 4.61
N LEU A 264 10.62 6.47 3.83
CA LEU A 264 11.33 5.25 4.27
C LEU A 264 12.65 5.55 5.01
N GLY A 265 13.11 6.81 5.05
CA GLY A 265 14.41 7.17 5.64
C GLY A 265 15.61 6.72 4.80
N LEU A 266 15.45 6.65 3.46
CA LEU A 266 16.46 6.20 2.50
C LEU A 266 16.98 7.34 1.59
N ALA A 267 16.59 8.59 1.88
CA ALA A 267 16.98 9.78 1.13
C ALA A 267 18.39 10.25 1.48
#